data_10c34413eb32ba59d54c8650c3d46e20
#
_entry.id   10c34413eb32ba59d54c8650c3d46e20
#
_cell.length_a   1.000
_cell.length_b   1.000
_cell.length_c   1.000
_cell.angle_alpha   90.00
_cell.angle_beta   90.00
_cell.angle_gamma   90.00
#
_symmetry.space_group_name_H-M   'P 1'
#
loop_
_entity.id
_entity.type
_entity.pdbx_description
1 polymer ?
#
loop_
_entity_poly.entity_id
_entity_poly.type
_entity_poly.pdbx_seq_one_letter_code
_entity_poly.pdbx_strand_id
1 'polypeptide(L)'
;MICLIQNVEDYNNDLRVILMAFYMGVKIITPENIEKKPELGADVAATLVAEFAEGQTKIWMKDGGLDVKSEGASEDKQQDWSAGEVCGKPDIVIDQDYHDRKVFRNVLKRAMYRMLSERTGRVLPWGSLTGVRPVKIAMEAVERGCTDEEIQKLYQETYVASREKAEACVKIARREKAIIETIDERNEYCLYIGIPFCPTRCLYCSFTSYPIGVYKDKVDAYLDTMEKEMEYIAESYTEKKLASIYIGGGTPSSISAEQMDRLCSMIEKHFDLSQVREYTIEAGRPDSTTADKLQVMKAHGVDRISINPQTMNGETLKLIGRAHTPEQAEEAFMRAREAGFDNINMDLIVGLPGEDAEMVKRTLEKVKKLAPESLTVHTLAIKRAAHLKQEMDKYSFAGDVDEQLSLVGQAAEELGLAPYYLYRQKNMKGNFENVGYAKVDKAGIYNILIMEEKQ
;
A
#
# COMPACT_ATOMS: atom_id res chain seq x y z
N MET A 1 25.50 0.26 -4.62
CA MET A 1 24.59 0.76 -5.70
C MET A 1 24.56 -0.24 -6.86
N ILE A 2 23.55 -0.15 -7.76
CA ILE A 2 23.55 -0.89 -9.04
C ILE A 2 23.59 0.14 -10.18
N CYS A 3 24.50 -0.04 -11.11
CA CYS A 3 24.54 0.75 -12.34
C CYS A 3 23.63 0.10 -13.38
N LEU A 4 22.75 0.88 -14.00
CA LEU A 4 21.86 0.43 -15.07
C LEU A 4 22.28 1.11 -16.37
N ILE A 5 22.61 0.30 -17.36
CA ILE A 5 23.01 0.72 -18.71
C ILE A 5 22.03 0.13 -19.71
N GLN A 6 21.44 0.94 -20.56
CA GLN A 6 20.48 0.50 -21.59
C GLN A 6 20.48 1.46 -22.79
N ASN A 7 20.10 0.95 -23.95
CA ASN A 7 19.98 1.74 -25.18
C ASN A 7 18.53 2.13 -25.50
N VAL A 8 17.52 1.67 -24.74
CA VAL A 8 16.09 2.00 -24.91
C VAL A 8 15.49 2.43 -23.59
N GLU A 9 15.16 3.72 -23.47
CA GLU A 9 14.62 4.32 -22.23
C GLU A 9 13.22 3.82 -21.83
N ASP A 10 12.42 3.35 -22.79
CA ASP A 10 11.05 2.91 -22.56
C ASP A 10 10.92 1.80 -21.49
N TYR A 11 11.98 1.02 -21.29
CA TYR A 11 12.02 -0.09 -20.33
C TYR A 11 12.77 0.25 -19.04
N ASN A 12 13.27 1.48 -18.87
CA ASN A 12 14.02 1.90 -17.68
C ASN A 12 13.26 1.60 -16.38
N ASN A 13 11.99 2.01 -16.31
CA ASN A 13 11.18 1.77 -15.10
C ASN A 13 10.94 0.28 -14.88
N ASP A 14 10.74 -0.52 -15.92
CA ASP A 14 10.48 -1.96 -15.80
C ASP A 14 11.71 -2.71 -15.27
N LEU A 15 12.91 -2.36 -15.71
CA LEU A 15 14.17 -2.90 -15.19
C LEU A 15 14.43 -2.45 -13.75
N ARG A 16 14.22 -1.16 -13.43
CA ARG A 16 14.42 -0.63 -12.08
C ARG A 16 13.52 -1.29 -11.05
N VAL A 17 12.22 -1.43 -11.33
CA VAL A 17 11.29 -1.96 -10.33
C VAL A 17 11.55 -3.42 -10.01
N ILE A 18 12.00 -4.23 -10.99
CA ILE A 18 12.34 -5.62 -10.71
C ILE A 18 13.67 -5.75 -9.96
N LEU A 19 14.68 -4.93 -10.27
CA LEU A 19 15.91 -4.84 -9.49
C LEU A 19 15.64 -4.46 -8.04
N MET A 20 14.82 -3.43 -7.82
CA MET A 20 14.47 -2.96 -6.48
C MET A 20 13.69 -4.00 -5.66
N ALA A 21 12.94 -4.90 -6.30
CA ALA A 21 12.23 -5.98 -5.63
C ALA A 21 13.21 -7.03 -5.06
N PHE A 22 14.32 -7.30 -5.74
CA PHE A 22 15.36 -8.22 -5.27
C PHE A 22 16.41 -7.56 -4.37
N TYR A 23 16.83 -6.34 -4.69
CA TYR A 23 17.85 -5.59 -3.97
C TYR A 23 17.22 -4.40 -3.24
N MET A 24 16.69 -4.68 -2.04
CA MET A 24 15.96 -3.68 -1.26
C MET A 24 16.85 -2.50 -0.83
N GLY A 25 16.30 -1.29 -0.98
CA GLY A 25 17.03 -0.07 -0.61
C GLY A 25 18.19 0.28 -1.54
N VAL A 26 18.43 -0.53 -2.57
CA VAL A 26 19.49 -0.26 -3.53
C VAL A 26 19.23 1.04 -4.29
N LYS A 27 20.26 1.85 -4.41
CA LYS A 27 20.24 3.01 -5.29
C LYS A 27 20.63 2.56 -6.69
N ILE A 28 19.74 2.79 -7.68
CA ILE A 28 20.03 2.50 -9.08
C ILE A 28 20.46 3.80 -9.74
N ILE A 29 21.66 3.79 -10.29
CA ILE A 29 22.32 4.91 -10.98
C ILE A 29 22.56 4.58 -12.45
N THR A 30 22.84 5.59 -13.25
CA THR A 30 23.20 5.44 -14.67
C THR A 30 24.63 5.94 -14.89
N PRO A 31 25.27 5.66 -16.04
CA PRO A 31 26.59 6.20 -16.37
C PRO A 31 26.68 7.71 -16.22
N GLU A 32 25.64 8.46 -16.64
CA GLU A 32 25.64 9.93 -16.51
C GLU A 32 25.66 10.39 -15.04
N ASN A 33 25.13 9.58 -14.11
CA ASN A 33 25.25 9.88 -12.69
C ASN A 33 26.70 9.73 -12.19
N ILE A 34 27.44 8.76 -12.74
CA ILE A 34 28.86 8.54 -12.44
C ILE A 34 29.71 9.65 -13.07
N GLU A 35 29.43 10.05 -14.31
CA GLU A 35 30.11 11.18 -14.97
C GLU A 35 29.98 12.48 -14.16
N LYS A 36 28.77 12.77 -13.66
CA LYS A 36 28.52 13.96 -12.82
C LYS A 36 29.14 13.87 -11.42
N LYS A 37 29.32 12.67 -10.91
CA LYS A 37 29.84 12.36 -9.56
C LYS A 37 30.69 11.09 -9.59
N PRO A 38 31.97 11.17 -9.98
CA PRO A 38 32.84 10.00 -10.17
C PRO A 38 33.00 9.13 -8.93
N GLU A 39 32.87 9.73 -7.74
CA GLU A 39 32.91 9.01 -6.46
C GLU A 39 31.83 7.92 -6.33
N LEU A 40 30.72 8.04 -7.04
CA LEU A 40 29.66 7.02 -7.05
C LEU A 40 30.09 5.72 -7.72
N GLY A 41 31.07 5.77 -8.64
CA GLY A 41 31.57 4.58 -9.32
C GLY A 41 32.20 3.55 -8.40
N ALA A 42 32.88 4.01 -7.34
CA ALA A 42 33.51 3.14 -6.35
C ALA A 42 32.50 2.30 -5.53
N ASP A 43 31.26 2.78 -5.39
CA ASP A 43 30.21 2.13 -4.60
C ASP A 43 29.29 1.23 -5.45
N VAL A 44 29.62 1.00 -6.73
CA VAL A 44 28.81 0.14 -7.62
C VAL A 44 29.11 -1.32 -7.29
N ALA A 45 28.15 -2.01 -6.71
CA ALA A 45 28.24 -3.42 -6.35
C ALA A 45 27.92 -4.35 -7.52
N ALA A 46 27.10 -3.90 -8.49
CA ALA A 46 26.77 -4.64 -9.69
C ALA A 46 26.35 -3.70 -10.82
N THR A 47 26.49 -4.17 -12.05
CA THR A 47 26.03 -3.46 -13.26
C THR A 47 25.08 -4.34 -14.06
N LEU A 48 23.88 -3.82 -14.35
CA LEU A 48 22.95 -4.41 -15.30
C LEU A 48 23.08 -3.71 -16.64
N VAL A 49 23.30 -4.47 -17.69
CA VAL A 49 23.35 -3.98 -19.06
C VAL A 49 22.20 -4.60 -19.83
N ALA A 50 21.38 -3.80 -20.51
CA ALA A 50 20.29 -4.25 -21.37
C ALA A 50 20.43 -3.65 -22.75
N GLU A 51 20.63 -4.50 -23.75
CA GLU A 51 20.75 -4.15 -25.16
C GLU A 51 19.51 -4.63 -25.91
N PHE A 52 18.76 -3.69 -26.47
CA PHE A 52 17.57 -3.94 -27.26
C PHE A 52 17.92 -3.76 -28.75
N ALA A 53 17.81 -4.83 -29.52
CA ALA A 53 17.99 -4.85 -30.95
C ALA A 53 16.73 -5.40 -31.62
N GLU A 54 16.62 -5.20 -32.93
CA GLU A 54 15.48 -5.69 -33.71
C GLU A 54 15.39 -7.22 -33.61
N GLY A 55 14.24 -7.71 -33.10
CA GLY A 55 13.97 -9.13 -32.89
C GLY A 55 14.67 -9.79 -31.70
N GLN A 56 15.61 -9.12 -31.02
CA GLN A 56 16.34 -9.73 -29.91
C GLN A 56 16.73 -8.73 -28.85
N THR A 57 16.56 -9.11 -27.56
CA THR A 57 17.07 -8.33 -26.41
C THR A 57 18.04 -9.20 -25.62
N LYS A 58 19.18 -8.64 -25.25
CA LYS A 58 20.23 -9.30 -24.45
C LYS A 58 20.44 -8.54 -23.15
N ILE A 59 20.63 -9.28 -22.05
CA ILE A 59 20.84 -8.70 -20.72
C ILE A 59 22.01 -9.40 -20.04
N TRP A 60 22.84 -8.59 -19.38
CA TRP A 60 24.00 -9.03 -18.58
C TRP A 60 23.89 -8.44 -17.18
N MET A 61 24.25 -9.22 -16.18
CA MET A 61 24.37 -8.78 -14.79
C MET A 61 25.78 -9.11 -14.29
N LYS A 62 26.61 -8.10 -14.12
CA LYS A 62 28.01 -8.23 -13.69
C LYS A 62 28.19 -7.71 -12.28
N ASP A 63 29.12 -8.32 -11.53
CA ASP A 63 29.55 -7.81 -10.24
C ASP A 63 30.51 -6.64 -10.44
N GLY A 64 30.38 -5.61 -9.60
CA GLY A 64 31.15 -4.39 -9.67
C GLY A 64 30.72 -3.38 -10.74
N GLY A 65 31.47 -2.27 -10.80
CA GLY A 65 31.33 -1.28 -11.88
C GLY A 65 32.03 -1.76 -13.15
N LEU A 66 31.42 -1.48 -14.31
CA LEU A 66 32.09 -1.64 -15.59
C LEU A 66 32.91 -0.37 -15.89
N ASP A 67 34.16 -0.54 -16.30
CA ASP A 67 34.98 0.53 -16.88
C ASP A 67 34.41 0.87 -18.30
N VAL A 68 33.32 1.58 -18.32
CA VAL A 68 32.82 2.16 -19.57
C VAL A 68 33.62 3.44 -19.82
N LYS A 69 34.78 3.32 -20.44
CA LYS A 69 35.50 4.49 -20.95
C LYS A 69 34.67 5.05 -22.10
N SER A 70 34.10 6.22 -21.91
CA SER A 70 33.58 7.04 -23.00
C SER A 70 34.77 7.52 -23.84
N GLU A 71 35.18 6.77 -24.85
CA GLU A 71 36.06 7.31 -25.87
C GLU A 71 35.25 8.28 -26.74
N GLY A 72 35.44 9.58 -26.49
CA GLY A 72 35.13 10.67 -27.42
C GLY A 72 33.65 11.02 -27.53
N ALA A 73 33.17 11.89 -26.66
CA ALA A 73 31.96 12.65 -26.88
C ALA A 73 32.13 13.63 -28.07
N SER A 74 31.69 13.25 -29.26
CA SER A 74 31.30 14.17 -30.30
C SER A 74 29.77 14.24 -30.34
N GLU A 75 29.21 15.45 -30.38
CA GLU A 75 27.80 15.78 -30.23
C GLU A 75 26.81 15.14 -31.23
N ASP A 76 27.26 14.23 -32.12
CA ASP A 76 26.45 13.70 -33.23
C ASP A 76 26.55 12.18 -33.46
N LYS A 77 26.95 11.38 -32.45
CA LYS A 77 26.93 9.91 -32.62
C LYS A 77 26.12 9.26 -31.49
N GLN A 78 24.97 8.64 -31.85
CA GLN A 78 24.41 7.51 -31.12
C GLN A 78 25.57 6.60 -30.68
N GLN A 79 25.78 6.42 -29.39
CA GLN A 79 26.85 5.60 -28.82
C GLN A 79 26.72 4.17 -29.36
N ASP A 80 27.58 3.85 -30.30
CA ASP A 80 27.72 2.51 -30.92
C ASP A 80 28.65 1.69 -30.01
N TRP A 81 28.14 1.23 -28.85
CA TRP A 81 28.85 0.31 -28.00
C TRP A 81 28.17 -1.05 -28.01
N SER A 82 28.91 -2.10 -28.31
CA SER A 82 28.45 -3.48 -28.26
C SER A 82 28.64 -4.02 -26.85
N ALA A 83 27.54 -4.23 -26.13
CA ALA A 83 27.55 -4.83 -24.80
C ALA A 83 28.24 -6.22 -24.80
N GLY A 84 28.14 -6.95 -25.88
CA GLY A 84 28.77 -8.27 -26.05
C GLY A 84 30.28 -8.26 -25.97
N GLU A 85 30.95 -7.21 -26.48
CA GLU A 85 32.41 -7.10 -26.45
C GLU A 85 32.94 -6.83 -25.04
N VAL A 86 32.18 -6.08 -24.22
CA VAL A 86 32.57 -5.73 -22.84
C VAL A 86 32.09 -6.77 -21.82
N CYS A 87 30.93 -7.38 -22.02
CA CYS A 87 30.26 -8.24 -21.03
C CYS A 87 30.35 -9.74 -21.33
N GLY A 88 30.79 -10.14 -22.53
CA GLY A 88 30.86 -11.56 -22.96
C GLY A 88 29.47 -12.16 -23.19
N LYS A 89 29.26 -13.44 -22.79
CA LYS A 89 27.99 -14.15 -22.98
C LYS A 89 26.87 -13.50 -22.16
N PRO A 90 25.69 -13.21 -22.74
CA PRO A 90 24.55 -12.68 -22.01
C PRO A 90 23.97 -13.70 -21.02
N ASP A 91 23.46 -13.20 -19.88
CA ASP A 91 22.72 -13.98 -18.88
C ASP A 91 21.29 -14.26 -19.37
N ILE A 92 20.72 -13.34 -20.17
CA ILE A 92 19.38 -13.48 -20.76
C ILE A 92 19.45 -13.16 -22.25
N VAL A 93 18.78 -13.98 -23.06
CA VAL A 93 18.44 -13.68 -24.45
C VAL A 93 16.94 -13.81 -24.62
N ILE A 94 16.29 -12.78 -25.15
CA ILE A 94 14.86 -12.77 -25.47
C ILE A 94 14.72 -12.60 -26.97
N ASP A 95 14.31 -13.65 -27.68
CA ASP A 95 14.10 -13.65 -29.13
C ASP A 95 12.65 -13.19 -29.41
N GLN A 96 12.39 -11.91 -29.16
CA GLN A 96 11.09 -11.26 -29.36
C GLN A 96 11.28 -9.76 -29.62
N ASP A 97 10.44 -9.20 -30.48
CA ASP A 97 10.40 -7.78 -30.75
C ASP A 97 9.95 -6.99 -29.51
N TYR A 98 10.73 -5.99 -29.14
CA TYR A 98 10.47 -5.12 -28.00
C TYR A 98 9.52 -3.95 -28.32
N HIS A 99 9.16 -3.71 -29.58
CA HIS A 99 8.29 -2.60 -29.96
C HIS A 99 6.84 -2.78 -29.49
N ASP A 100 6.34 -4.04 -29.36
CA ASP A 100 5.08 -4.30 -28.65
C ASP A 100 5.31 -4.26 -27.14
N ARG A 101 5.35 -3.06 -26.59
CA ARG A 101 5.61 -2.82 -25.17
C ARG A 101 4.65 -3.55 -24.24
N LYS A 102 3.38 -3.71 -24.62
CA LYS A 102 2.36 -4.32 -23.78
C LYS A 102 2.66 -5.80 -23.54
N VAL A 103 3.09 -6.50 -24.55
CA VAL A 103 3.46 -7.92 -24.49
C VAL A 103 4.87 -8.08 -23.95
N PHE A 104 5.84 -7.37 -24.53
CA PHE A 104 7.25 -7.55 -24.23
C PHE A 104 7.63 -7.24 -22.78
N ARG A 105 7.03 -6.24 -22.13
CA ARG A 105 7.35 -5.90 -20.75
C ARG A 105 7.13 -7.06 -19.76
N ASN A 106 6.13 -7.91 -19.98
CA ASN A 106 5.88 -9.07 -19.14
C ASN A 106 6.92 -10.17 -19.38
N VAL A 107 7.34 -10.37 -20.64
CA VAL A 107 8.41 -11.31 -20.99
C VAL A 107 9.73 -10.85 -20.38
N LEU A 108 10.09 -9.58 -20.55
CA LEU A 108 11.28 -8.97 -19.96
C LEU A 108 11.33 -9.13 -18.43
N LYS A 109 10.27 -8.75 -17.75
CA LYS A 109 10.19 -8.87 -16.27
C LYS A 109 10.27 -10.30 -15.79
N ARG A 110 9.64 -11.24 -16.50
CA ARG A 110 9.69 -12.65 -16.16
C ARG A 110 11.09 -13.25 -16.35
N ALA A 111 11.78 -12.87 -17.43
CA ALA A 111 13.16 -13.29 -17.68
C ALA A 111 14.10 -12.71 -16.60
N MET A 112 13.99 -11.43 -16.33
CA MET A 112 14.72 -10.76 -15.24
C MET A 112 14.45 -11.39 -13.87
N TYR A 113 13.19 -11.69 -13.55
CA TYR A 113 12.83 -12.37 -12.30
C TYR A 113 13.57 -13.71 -12.14
N ARG A 114 13.56 -14.55 -13.17
CA ARG A 114 14.23 -15.85 -13.14
C ARG A 114 15.73 -15.72 -12.89
N MET A 115 16.41 -14.88 -13.67
CA MET A 115 17.83 -14.60 -13.50
C MET A 115 18.16 -14.10 -12.09
N LEU A 116 17.39 -13.12 -11.60
CA LEU A 116 17.64 -12.53 -10.27
C LEU A 116 17.30 -13.51 -9.14
N SER A 117 16.27 -14.36 -9.31
CA SER A 117 15.93 -15.41 -8.36
C SER A 117 17.06 -16.43 -8.24
N GLU A 118 17.60 -16.92 -9.36
CA GLU A 118 18.74 -17.84 -9.41
C GLU A 118 19.99 -17.19 -8.77
N ARG A 119 20.29 -15.93 -9.12
CA ARG A 119 21.45 -15.22 -8.63
C ARG A 119 21.40 -14.93 -7.12
N THR A 120 20.25 -14.62 -6.58
CA THR A 120 20.07 -14.21 -5.18
C THR A 120 19.58 -15.31 -4.26
N GLY A 121 19.13 -16.45 -4.80
CA GLY A 121 18.47 -17.52 -4.06
C GLY A 121 17.09 -17.12 -3.49
N ARG A 122 16.51 -15.97 -3.91
CA ARG A 122 15.26 -15.44 -3.39
C ARG A 122 14.10 -15.72 -4.32
N VAL A 123 12.98 -16.14 -3.73
CA VAL A 123 11.69 -16.29 -4.43
C VAL A 123 10.76 -15.21 -3.90
N LEU A 124 10.22 -14.38 -4.80
CA LEU A 124 9.25 -13.35 -4.43
C LEU A 124 7.84 -13.89 -4.63
N PRO A 125 6.93 -13.77 -3.63
CA PRO A 125 5.58 -14.33 -3.72
C PRO A 125 4.76 -13.81 -4.91
N TRP A 126 4.98 -12.57 -5.33
CA TRP A 126 4.34 -11.95 -6.50
C TRP A 126 5.10 -12.16 -7.81
N GLY A 127 6.18 -12.94 -7.80
CA GLY A 127 6.99 -13.17 -8.98
C GLY A 127 7.46 -11.87 -9.65
N SER A 128 7.24 -11.76 -10.95
CA SER A 128 7.56 -10.59 -11.76
C SER A 128 6.50 -9.48 -11.72
N LEU A 129 5.38 -9.69 -11.02
CA LEU A 129 4.32 -8.70 -10.89
C LEU A 129 4.75 -7.55 -9.96
N THR A 130 4.90 -6.36 -10.51
CA THR A 130 5.35 -5.16 -9.79
C THR A 130 4.27 -4.08 -9.68
N GLY A 131 3.06 -4.34 -10.19
CA GLY A 131 1.92 -3.44 -10.12
C GLY A 131 1.41 -3.25 -8.70
N VAL A 132 0.81 -2.08 -8.43
CA VAL A 132 0.29 -1.73 -7.09
C VAL A 132 -1.08 -2.33 -6.80
N ARG A 133 -1.83 -2.71 -7.83
CA ARG A 133 -3.18 -3.31 -7.75
C ARG A 133 -3.21 -4.66 -8.44
N PRO A 134 -2.69 -5.70 -7.82
CA PRO A 134 -2.68 -7.04 -8.43
C PRO A 134 -4.10 -7.57 -8.63
N VAL A 135 -5.07 -7.28 -7.78
CA VAL A 135 -6.46 -7.75 -7.86
C VAL A 135 -7.15 -7.31 -9.15
N LYS A 136 -6.81 -6.13 -9.70
CA LYS A 136 -7.40 -5.62 -10.95
C LYS A 136 -7.26 -6.60 -12.12
N ILE A 137 -6.17 -7.37 -12.18
CA ILE A 137 -5.96 -8.41 -13.19
C ILE A 137 -7.02 -9.52 -13.05
N ALA A 138 -7.30 -9.94 -11.81
CA ALA A 138 -8.32 -10.93 -11.52
C ALA A 138 -9.72 -10.36 -11.78
N MET A 139 -9.99 -9.10 -11.40
CA MET A 139 -11.26 -8.44 -11.65
C MET A 139 -11.59 -8.39 -13.15
N GLU A 140 -10.66 -7.92 -13.97
CA GLU A 140 -10.82 -7.90 -15.42
C GLU A 140 -11.07 -9.30 -16.03
N ALA A 141 -10.45 -10.34 -15.47
CA ALA A 141 -10.68 -11.71 -15.92
C ALA A 141 -12.04 -12.26 -15.45
N VAL A 142 -12.45 -11.96 -14.21
CA VAL A 142 -13.80 -12.28 -13.69
C VAL A 142 -14.89 -11.62 -14.50
N GLU A 143 -14.72 -10.35 -14.89
CA GLU A 143 -15.66 -9.60 -15.73
C GLU A 143 -15.79 -10.22 -17.13
N ARG A 144 -14.71 -10.82 -17.65
CA ARG A 144 -14.71 -11.60 -18.91
C ARG A 144 -15.30 -12.99 -18.79
N GLY A 145 -15.69 -13.43 -17.60
CA GLY A 145 -16.26 -14.76 -17.35
C GLY A 145 -15.24 -15.90 -17.21
N CYS A 146 -13.96 -15.59 -16.97
CA CYS A 146 -12.94 -16.63 -16.76
C CYS A 146 -13.21 -17.42 -15.46
N THR A 147 -12.85 -18.71 -15.49
CA THR A 147 -12.89 -19.57 -14.29
C THR A 147 -11.76 -19.21 -13.32
N ASP A 148 -11.87 -19.66 -12.08
CA ASP A 148 -10.87 -19.41 -11.06
C ASP A 148 -9.53 -20.05 -11.42
N GLU A 149 -9.55 -21.25 -12.03
CA GLU A 149 -8.38 -21.96 -12.50
C GLU A 149 -7.67 -21.22 -13.64
N GLU A 150 -8.43 -20.66 -14.59
CA GLU A 150 -7.87 -19.86 -15.69
C GLU A 150 -7.19 -18.61 -15.16
N ILE A 151 -7.78 -17.95 -14.17
CA ILE A 151 -7.22 -16.75 -13.54
C ILE A 151 -5.95 -17.09 -12.76
N GLN A 152 -5.96 -18.17 -11.97
CA GLN A 152 -4.78 -18.64 -11.25
C GLN A 152 -3.63 -18.97 -12.21
N LYS A 153 -3.93 -19.68 -13.30
CA LYS A 153 -2.97 -19.98 -14.35
C LYS A 153 -2.38 -18.73 -15.00
N LEU A 154 -3.19 -17.70 -15.24
CA LEU A 154 -2.73 -16.41 -15.76
C LEU A 154 -1.67 -15.78 -14.82
N TYR A 155 -1.90 -15.78 -13.50
CA TYR A 155 -0.92 -15.27 -12.54
C TYR A 155 0.37 -16.07 -12.51
N GLN A 156 0.27 -17.40 -12.53
CA GLN A 156 1.43 -18.29 -12.46
C GLN A 156 2.26 -18.26 -13.74
N GLU A 157 1.64 -18.31 -14.92
CA GLU A 157 2.35 -18.39 -16.20
C GLU A 157 2.86 -17.02 -16.67
N THR A 158 2.06 -15.97 -16.50
CA THR A 158 2.43 -14.62 -16.98
C THR A 158 3.36 -13.90 -16.00
N TYR A 159 3.10 -14.04 -14.70
CA TYR A 159 3.79 -13.25 -13.68
C TYR A 159 4.67 -14.07 -12.73
N VAL A 160 4.63 -15.40 -12.81
CA VAL A 160 5.37 -16.29 -11.89
C VAL A 160 4.98 -16.03 -10.42
N ALA A 161 3.74 -15.58 -10.20
CA ALA A 161 3.22 -15.38 -8.85
C ALA A 161 2.93 -16.72 -8.18
N SER A 162 3.02 -16.76 -6.84
CA SER A 162 2.70 -17.98 -6.09
C SER A 162 1.21 -18.33 -6.23
N ARG A 163 0.91 -19.61 -6.01
CA ARG A 163 -0.47 -20.10 -6.05
C ARG A 163 -1.35 -19.40 -5.01
N GLU A 164 -0.82 -19.21 -3.79
CA GLU A 164 -1.56 -18.56 -2.71
C GLU A 164 -1.94 -17.11 -3.06
N LYS A 165 -1.01 -16.35 -3.69
CA LYS A 165 -1.29 -14.98 -4.11
C LYS A 165 -2.30 -14.93 -5.25
N ALA A 166 -2.24 -15.87 -6.17
CA ALA A 166 -3.23 -16.02 -7.25
C ALA A 166 -4.63 -16.33 -6.69
N GLU A 167 -4.74 -17.32 -5.78
CA GLU A 167 -5.99 -17.66 -5.11
C GLU A 167 -6.57 -16.50 -4.29
N ALA A 168 -5.71 -15.78 -3.58
CA ALA A 168 -6.13 -14.59 -2.83
C ALA A 168 -6.73 -13.52 -3.75
N CYS A 169 -6.08 -13.22 -4.89
CA CYS A 169 -6.60 -12.27 -5.87
C CYS A 169 -7.96 -12.69 -6.44
N VAL A 170 -8.14 -13.98 -6.74
CA VAL A 170 -9.43 -14.51 -7.23
C VAL A 170 -10.53 -14.31 -6.19
N LYS A 171 -10.28 -14.73 -4.94
CA LYS A 171 -11.25 -14.60 -3.83
C LYS A 171 -11.65 -13.16 -3.61
N ILE A 172 -10.66 -12.24 -3.60
CA ILE A 172 -10.89 -10.81 -3.41
C ILE A 172 -11.71 -10.26 -4.58
N ALA A 173 -11.31 -10.50 -5.83
CA ALA A 173 -12.00 -9.99 -7.01
C ALA A 173 -13.49 -10.45 -7.07
N ARG A 174 -13.77 -11.71 -6.72
CA ARG A 174 -15.15 -12.22 -6.64
C ARG A 174 -15.96 -11.48 -5.57
N ARG A 175 -15.36 -11.23 -4.41
CA ARG A 175 -16.00 -10.52 -3.29
C ARG A 175 -16.22 -9.04 -3.61
N GLU A 176 -15.21 -8.36 -4.14
CA GLU A 176 -15.30 -6.97 -4.57
C GLU A 176 -16.37 -6.79 -5.64
N LYS A 177 -16.39 -7.67 -6.66
CA LYS A 177 -17.40 -7.65 -7.72
C LYS A 177 -18.82 -7.70 -7.16
N ALA A 178 -19.11 -8.63 -6.24
CA ALA A 178 -20.42 -8.76 -5.63
C ALA A 178 -20.86 -7.49 -4.87
N ILE A 179 -19.92 -6.77 -4.26
CA ILE A 179 -20.19 -5.51 -3.56
C ILE A 179 -20.36 -4.36 -4.58
N ILE A 180 -19.46 -4.25 -5.56
CA ILE A 180 -19.51 -3.21 -6.59
C ILE A 180 -20.81 -3.30 -7.39
N GLU A 181 -21.31 -4.49 -7.71
CA GLU A 181 -22.58 -4.70 -8.42
C GLU A 181 -23.81 -4.16 -7.66
N THR A 182 -23.69 -3.88 -6.36
CA THR A 182 -24.75 -3.21 -5.58
C THR A 182 -24.73 -1.69 -5.71
N ILE A 183 -23.70 -1.11 -6.33
CA ILE A 183 -23.47 0.33 -6.46
C ILE A 183 -23.81 0.77 -7.89
N ASP A 184 -24.63 1.79 -8.01
CA ASP A 184 -24.87 2.45 -9.30
C ASP A 184 -23.79 3.51 -9.55
N GLU A 185 -22.68 3.10 -10.18
CA GLU A 185 -21.52 3.98 -10.47
C GLU A 185 -21.90 5.29 -11.19
N ARG A 186 -23.03 5.35 -11.89
CA ARG A 186 -23.48 6.53 -12.64
C ARG A 186 -24.25 7.51 -11.77
N ASN A 187 -25.12 6.99 -10.89
CA ASN A 187 -26.07 7.77 -10.12
C ASN A 187 -25.73 7.84 -8.62
N GLU A 188 -24.66 7.18 -8.20
CA GLU A 188 -24.21 7.21 -6.81
C GLU A 188 -22.78 7.77 -6.72
N TYR A 189 -22.40 8.28 -5.55
CA TYR A 189 -21.04 8.77 -5.24
C TYR A 189 -20.67 8.49 -3.79
N CYS A 190 -19.38 8.52 -3.49
CA CYS A 190 -18.83 8.44 -2.15
C CYS A 190 -18.26 9.78 -1.73
N LEU A 191 -18.39 10.12 -0.45
CA LEU A 191 -17.85 11.33 0.13
C LEU A 191 -16.66 10.99 1.03
N TYR A 192 -15.48 11.53 0.70
CA TYR A 192 -14.31 11.48 1.58
C TYR A 192 -14.12 12.83 2.27
N ILE A 193 -13.97 12.81 3.60
CA ILE A 193 -13.69 13.99 4.40
C ILE A 193 -12.35 13.81 5.11
N GLY A 194 -11.40 14.70 4.85
CA GLY A 194 -10.08 14.64 5.42
C GLY A 194 -9.93 15.52 6.67
N ILE A 195 -9.57 14.94 7.81
CA ILE A 195 -9.20 15.69 9.03
C ILE A 195 -7.67 15.59 9.20
N PRO A 196 -6.91 16.66 8.92
CA PRO A 196 -5.45 16.59 8.84
C PRO A 196 -4.74 16.71 10.20
N PHE A 197 -5.47 16.64 11.30
CA PHE A 197 -4.92 16.77 12.65
C PHE A 197 -4.60 15.43 13.28
N CYS A 198 -3.51 15.38 14.08
CA CYS A 198 -3.10 14.20 14.84
C CYS A 198 -2.66 14.58 16.24
N PRO A 199 -2.80 13.71 17.25
CA PRO A 199 -2.19 13.95 18.58
C PRO A 199 -0.67 14.13 18.50
N THR A 200 0.01 13.23 17.78
CA THR A 200 1.46 13.27 17.48
C THR A 200 1.71 12.71 16.09
N ARG A 201 2.85 13.03 15.49
CA ARG A 201 3.26 12.46 14.21
C ARG A 201 4.05 11.17 14.44
N CYS A 202 3.55 10.06 13.88
CA CYS A 202 4.23 8.77 13.96
C CYS A 202 5.48 8.73 13.07
N LEU A 203 6.49 7.97 13.48
CA LEU A 203 7.79 7.86 12.80
C LEU A 203 7.68 7.43 11.33
N TYR A 204 6.78 6.49 11.03
CA TYR A 204 6.58 5.91 9.70
C TYR A 204 5.60 6.70 8.82
N CYS A 205 4.85 7.67 9.41
CA CYS A 205 3.74 8.33 8.72
C CYS A 205 4.24 9.29 7.65
N SER A 206 3.65 9.18 6.47
CA SER A 206 3.91 10.07 5.32
C SER A 206 2.71 10.93 4.94
N PHE A 207 1.59 10.79 5.65
CA PHE A 207 0.40 11.61 5.41
C PHE A 207 0.59 13.01 5.96
N THR A 208 -0.21 13.95 5.42
CA THR A 208 -0.33 15.29 5.98
C THR A 208 -0.90 15.17 7.39
N SER A 209 -0.11 15.58 8.39
CA SER A 209 -0.53 15.52 9.79
C SER A 209 -0.01 16.71 10.55
N TYR A 210 -0.93 17.52 11.09
CA TYR A 210 -0.64 18.67 11.91
C TYR A 210 -0.88 18.33 13.38
N PRO A 211 0.13 18.51 14.28
CA PRO A 211 -0.06 18.24 15.71
C PRO A 211 -1.18 19.11 16.28
N ILE A 212 -2.24 18.47 16.81
CA ILE A 212 -3.42 19.18 17.32
C ILE A 212 -3.07 20.16 18.45
N GLY A 213 -2.07 19.85 19.27
CA GLY A 213 -1.59 20.75 20.33
C GLY A 213 -1.09 22.11 19.83
N VAL A 214 -0.63 22.18 18.56
CA VAL A 214 -0.16 23.42 17.92
C VAL A 214 -1.30 24.11 17.12
N TYR A 215 -2.19 23.29 16.54
CA TYR A 215 -3.20 23.78 15.58
C TYR A 215 -4.62 23.81 16.15
N LYS A 216 -4.79 23.62 17.46
CA LYS A 216 -6.09 23.58 18.13
C LYS A 216 -6.99 24.76 17.75
N ASP A 217 -6.45 25.98 17.74
CA ASP A 217 -7.19 27.22 17.44
C ASP A 217 -7.53 27.37 15.95
N LYS A 218 -7.07 26.46 15.08
CA LYS A 218 -7.35 26.46 13.64
C LYS A 218 -8.45 25.49 13.24
N VAL A 219 -8.87 24.58 14.14
CA VAL A 219 -9.84 23.56 13.82
C VAL A 219 -11.18 24.13 13.42
N ASP A 220 -11.71 25.13 14.14
CA ASP A 220 -13.00 25.73 13.83
C ASP A 220 -12.99 26.45 12.49
N ALA A 221 -11.93 27.20 12.19
CA ALA A 221 -11.76 27.84 10.88
C ALA A 221 -11.60 26.81 9.74
N TYR A 222 -11.01 25.64 10.03
CA TYR A 222 -10.92 24.53 9.09
C TYR A 222 -12.32 23.97 8.81
N LEU A 223 -13.13 23.73 9.84
CA LEU A 223 -14.50 23.26 9.70
C LEU A 223 -15.39 24.29 8.95
N ASP A 224 -15.24 25.61 9.22
CA ASP A 224 -15.94 26.67 8.48
C ASP A 224 -15.63 26.64 6.98
N THR A 225 -14.39 26.31 6.62
CA THR A 225 -13.97 26.20 5.21
C THR A 225 -14.51 24.92 4.59
N MET A 226 -14.46 23.82 5.32
CA MET A 226 -14.98 22.52 4.89
C MET A 226 -16.50 22.59 4.65
N GLU A 227 -17.26 23.32 5.46
CA GLU A 227 -18.70 23.51 5.28
C GLU A 227 -19.02 24.13 3.90
N LYS A 228 -18.21 25.11 3.45
CA LYS A 228 -18.36 25.71 2.12
C LYS A 228 -18.05 24.72 0.99
N GLU A 229 -17.09 23.82 1.19
CA GLU A 229 -16.82 22.75 0.24
C GLU A 229 -17.97 21.73 0.19
N MET A 230 -18.57 21.41 1.35
CA MET A 230 -19.75 20.53 1.43
C MET A 230 -20.95 21.13 0.70
N GLU A 231 -21.22 22.44 0.90
CA GLU A 231 -22.27 23.18 0.19
C GLU A 231 -22.09 23.07 -1.33
N TYR A 232 -20.88 23.37 -1.82
CA TYR A 232 -20.55 23.28 -3.24
C TYR A 232 -20.72 21.86 -3.80
N ILE A 233 -20.28 20.83 -3.05
CA ILE A 233 -20.43 19.43 -3.45
C ILE A 233 -21.91 19.05 -3.49
N ALA A 234 -22.69 19.41 -2.47
CA ALA A 234 -24.13 19.13 -2.43
C ALA A 234 -24.88 19.75 -3.62
N GLU A 235 -24.56 21.00 -3.98
CA GLU A 235 -25.12 21.66 -5.17
C GLU A 235 -24.69 20.99 -6.48
N SER A 236 -23.43 20.52 -6.55
CA SER A 236 -22.87 19.90 -7.77
C SER A 236 -23.38 18.47 -8.03
N TYR A 237 -23.85 17.77 -7.00
CA TYR A 237 -24.25 16.38 -7.05
C TYR A 237 -25.74 16.14 -6.74
N THR A 238 -26.59 17.16 -6.90
CA THR A 238 -28.04 17.09 -6.62
C THR A 238 -28.78 15.93 -7.26
N GLU A 239 -28.35 15.51 -8.46
CA GLU A 239 -28.94 14.40 -9.21
C GLU A 239 -28.41 13.01 -8.79
N LYS A 240 -27.40 12.97 -7.89
CA LYS A 240 -26.78 11.73 -7.46
C LYS A 240 -27.07 11.42 -6.00
N LYS A 241 -27.03 10.13 -5.65
CA LYS A 241 -27.24 9.63 -4.30
C LYS A 241 -25.90 9.38 -3.60
N LEU A 242 -25.83 9.75 -2.34
CA LEU A 242 -24.65 9.47 -1.52
C LEU A 242 -24.69 8.00 -1.05
N ALA A 243 -23.71 7.21 -1.48
CA ALA A 243 -23.63 5.78 -1.20
C ALA A 243 -22.80 5.46 0.06
N SER A 244 -21.71 6.20 0.28
CA SER A 244 -20.87 6.03 1.47
C SER A 244 -20.21 7.32 1.90
N ILE A 245 -19.91 7.42 3.20
CA ILE A 245 -19.15 8.51 3.81
C ILE A 245 -17.93 7.91 4.50
N TYR A 246 -16.77 8.48 4.25
CA TYR A 246 -15.53 8.07 4.89
C TYR A 246 -14.78 9.28 5.44
N ILE A 247 -14.69 9.40 6.76
CA ILE A 247 -13.94 10.46 7.44
C ILE A 247 -12.60 9.89 7.90
N GLY A 248 -11.54 10.35 7.29
CA GLY A 248 -10.17 9.87 7.52
C GLY A 248 -9.13 10.98 7.51
N GLY A 249 -7.89 10.63 7.13
CA GLY A 249 -6.79 11.58 6.95
C GLY A 249 -5.69 11.44 7.99
N GLY A 250 -5.57 12.40 8.90
CA GLY A 250 -4.65 12.32 10.03
C GLY A 250 -5.22 11.42 11.13
N THR A 251 -6.05 12.02 11.97
CA THR A 251 -6.79 11.30 13.02
C THR A 251 -8.08 12.07 13.31
N PRO A 252 -9.22 11.70 12.73
CA PRO A 252 -10.50 12.40 12.95
C PRO A 252 -10.87 12.56 14.42
N SER A 253 -10.59 11.56 15.26
CA SER A 253 -10.83 11.63 16.70
C SER A 253 -9.90 12.61 17.46
N SER A 254 -8.99 13.31 16.78
CA SER A 254 -8.13 14.32 17.42
C SER A 254 -8.87 15.62 17.74
N ILE A 255 -9.98 15.93 17.04
CA ILE A 255 -10.83 17.09 17.33
C ILE A 255 -11.69 16.83 18.58
N SER A 256 -12.31 17.88 19.15
CA SER A 256 -13.16 17.73 20.35
C SER A 256 -14.49 17.05 20.02
N ALA A 257 -15.23 16.62 21.06
CA ALA A 257 -16.56 16.04 20.87
C ALA A 257 -17.54 17.05 20.25
N GLU A 258 -17.48 18.32 20.68
CA GLU A 258 -18.30 19.39 20.11
C GLU A 258 -17.95 19.66 18.65
N GLN A 259 -16.67 19.61 18.28
CA GLN A 259 -16.23 19.76 16.89
C GLN A 259 -16.61 18.56 16.04
N MET A 260 -16.61 17.35 16.61
CA MET A 260 -17.10 16.14 15.94
C MET A 260 -18.61 16.19 15.71
N ASP A 261 -19.38 16.62 16.71
CA ASP A 261 -20.82 16.85 16.61
C ASP A 261 -21.14 17.87 15.53
N ARG A 262 -20.43 19.01 15.52
CA ARG A 262 -20.54 20.02 14.46
C ARG A 262 -20.27 19.44 13.08
N LEU A 263 -19.18 18.66 12.92
CA LEU A 263 -18.83 18.03 11.64
C LEU A 263 -19.93 17.11 11.14
N CYS A 264 -20.45 16.23 12.01
CA CYS A 264 -21.53 15.31 11.64
C CYS A 264 -22.84 16.07 11.33
N SER A 265 -23.17 17.11 12.11
CA SER A 265 -24.34 17.98 11.84
C SER A 265 -24.25 18.72 10.51
N MET A 266 -23.05 19.16 10.09
CA MET A 266 -22.82 19.76 8.79
C MET A 266 -23.09 18.75 7.66
N ILE A 267 -22.67 17.49 7.83
CA ILE A 267 -22.92 16.43 6.86
C ILE A 267 -24.44 16.19 6.73
N GLU A 268 -25.16 16.04 7.83
CA GLU A 268 -26.63 15.86 7.85
C GLU A 268 -27.38 17.06 7.25
N LYS A 269 -26.87 18.26 7.41
CA LYS A 269 -27.46 19.49 6.85
C LYS A 269 -27.36 19.56 5.32
N HIS A 270 -26.23 19.11 4.75
CA HIS A 270 -25.93 19.29 3.33
C HIS A 270 -26.22 18.07 2.46
N PHE A 271 -26.28 16.86 3.04
CA PHE A 271 -26.43 15.62 2.30
C PHE A 271 -27.61 14.78 2.77
N ASP A 272 -28.30 14.12 1.83
CA ASP A 272 -29.31 13.11 2.14
C ASP A 272 -28.64 11.79 2.50
N LEU A 273 -28.73 11.41 3.77
CA LEU A 273 -28.13 10.19 4.31
C LEU A 273 -29.02 8.94 4.17
N SER A 274 -30.23 9.07 3.65
CA SER A 274 -31.21 7.98 3.60
C SER A 274 -30.77 6.77 2.77
N GLN A 275 -29.83 6.97 1.84
CA GLN A 275 -29.29 5.93 0.96
C GLN A 275 -27.83 5.54 1.31
N VAL A 276 -27.24 6.13 2.35
CA VAL A 276 -25.89 5.82 2.78
C VAL A 276 -25.84 4.40 3.34
N ARG A 277 -24.96 3.58 2.78
CA ARG A 277 -24.77 2.17 3.16
C ARG A 277 -23.58 1.96 4.09
N GLU A 278 -22.66 2.91 4.14
CA GLU A 278 -21.51 2.91 5.03
C GLU A 278 -21.19 4.34 5.46
N TYR A 279 -21.16 4.57 6.76
CA TYR A 279 -20.67 5.79 7.36
C TYR A 279 -19.51 5.48 8.30
N THR A 280 -18.29 5.62 7.78
CA THR A 280 -17.06 5.29 8.49
C THR A 280 -16.37 6.53 9.05
N ILE A 281 -15.92 6.47 10.30
CA ILE A 281 -14.99 7.45 10.89
C ILE A 281 -13.76 6.71 11.44
N GLU A 282 -12.57 7.16 11.01
CA GLU A 282 -11.32 6.69 11.61
C GLU A 282 -11.15 7.28 13.01
N ALA A 283 -11.58 6.54 14.04
CA ALA A 283 -11.27 6.86 15.44
C ALA A 283 -9.80 6.55 15.79
N GLY A 284 -9.06 6.06 14.87
CA GLY A 284 -7.67 5.68 14.63
C GLY A 284 -6.70 5.60 15.82
N ARG A 285 -6.71 6.56 16.71
CA ARG A 285 -5.77 6.66 17.82
C ARG A 285 -6.46 6.37 19.17
N PRO A 286 -6.09 5.29 19.89
CA PRO A 286 -6.65 4.98 21.21
C PRO A 286 -6.57 6.14 22.23
N ASP A 287 -5.50 6.92 22.18
CA ASP A 287 -5.25 8.07 23.05
C ASP A 287 -6.14 9.30 22.73
N SER A 288 -6.87 9.30 21.61
CA SER A 288 -7.81 10.37 21.23
C SER A 288 -9.26 9.91 21.14
N THR A 289 -9.54 8.60 21.35
CA THR A 289 -10.86 8.00 21.24
C THR A 289 -11.52 7.94 22.62
N THR A 290 -12.27 8.98 22.97
CA THR A 290 -12.95 9.14 24.25
C THR A 290 -14.42 8.69 24.17
N ALA A 291 -15.05 8.42 25.32
CA ALA A 291 -16.43 7.91 25.36
C ALA A 291 -17.44 8.92 24.79
N ASP A 292 -17.27 10.20 25.08
CA ASP A 292 -18.11 11.29 24.57
C ASP A 292 -18.07 11.39 23.05
N LYS A 293 -16.88 11.28 22.43
CA LYS A 293 -16.73 11.27 20.96
C LYS A 293 -17.40 10.05 20.33
N LEU A 294 -17.24 8.88 20.94
CA LEU A 294 -17.90 7.66 20.48
C LEU A 294 -19.42 7.77 20.54
N GLN A 295 -19.96 8.38 21.61
CA GLN A 295 -21.40 8.65 21.74
C GLN A 295 -21.88 9.62 20.66
N VAL A 296 -21.13 10.69 20.38
CA VAL A 296 -21.45 11.64 19.30
C VAL A 296 -21.48 10.91 17.95
N MET A 297 -20.44 10.18 17.62
CA MET A 297 -20.39 9.43 16.35
C MET A 297 -21.61 8.48 16.22
N LYS A 298 -21.95 7.77 17.31
CA LYS A 298 -23.08 6.84 17.31
C LYS A 298 -24.42 7.54 17.17
N ALA A 299 -24.59 8.70 17.81
CA ALA A 299 -25.82 9.50 17.73
C ALA A 299 -26.09 10.01 16.30
N HIS A 300 -25.04 10.29 15.52
CA HIS A 300 -25.10 10.70 14.11
C HIS A 300 -25.12 9.54 13.10
N GLY A 301 -25.39 8.30 13.55
CA GLY A 301 -25.58 7.16 12.67
C GLY A 301 -24.28 6.58 12.07
N VAL A 302 -23.11 6.94 12.62
CA VAL A 302 -21.85 6.28 12.21
C VAL A 302 -21.96 4.79 12.54
N ASP A 303 -21.77 3.95 11.53
CA ASP A 303 -21.93 2.49 11.65
C ASP A 303 -20.59 1.75 11.72
N ARG A 304 -19.52 2.31 11.19
CA ARG A 304 -18.18 1.72 11.17
C ARG A 304 -17.14 2.70 11.72
N ILE A 305 -16.29 2.20 12.60
CA ILE A 305 -15.13 2.94 13.10
C ILE A 305 -13.86 2.11 12.98
N SER A 306 -12.70 2.78 13.05
CA SER A 306 -11.43 2.08 13.20
C SER A 306 -10.74 2.45 14.51
N ILE A 307 -10.14 1.45 15.19
CA ILE A 307 -9.26 1.63 16.35
C ILE A 307 -7.93 0.98 16.00
N ASN A 308 -6.89 1.80 15.83
CA ASN A 308 -5.68 1.40 15.15
C ASN A 308 -4.49 1.29 16.13
N PRO A 309 -4.27 0.13 16.78
CA PRO A 309 -3.14 -0.07 17.68
C PRO A 309 -1.81 -0.06 16.92
N GLN A 310 -1.78 -0.53 15.68
CA GLN A 310 -0.62 -0.82 14.83
C GLN A 310 0.21 -2.02 15.33
N THR A 311 0.43 -2.13 16.61
CA THR A 311 1.01 -3.25 17.35
C THR A 311 0.51 -3.22 18.80
N MET A 312 0.57 -4.34 19.49
CA MET A 312 0.29 -4.46 20.93
C MET A 312 1.59 -4.65 21.74
N ASN A 313 2.73 -4.19 21.22
CA ASN A 313 4.01 -4.19 21.91
C ASN A 313 4.35 -2.77 22.38
N GLY A 314 4.38 -2.55 23.70
CA GLY A 314 4.56 -1.21 24.28
C GLY A 314 5.89 -0.55 23.91
N GLU A 315 6.98 -1.31 23.80
CA GLU A 315 8.29 -0.77 23.40
C GLU A 315 8.31 -0.33 21.93
N THR A 316 7.67 -1.12 21.04
CA THR A 316 7.52 -0.72 19.65
C THR A 316 6.64 0.51 19.50
N LEU A 317 5.55 0.63 20.24
CA LEU A 317 4.69 1.82 20.25
C LEU A 317 5.47 3.09 20.60
N LYS A 318 6.29 3.04 21.64
CA LYS A 318 7.20 4.14 22.01
C LYS A 318 8.18 4.47 20.88
N LEU A 319 8.78 3.43 20.30
CA LEU A 319 9.77 3.57 19.22
C LEU A 319 9.18 4.26 17.99
N ILE A 320 7.95 3.93 17.61
CA ILE A 320 7.27 4.52 16.44
C ILE A 320 6.54 5.83 16.73
N GLY A 321 6.70 6.38 17.94
CA GLY A 321 6.15 7.69 18.34
C GLY A 321 4.65 7.68 18.60
N ARG A 322 4.11 6.53 19.08
CA ARG A 322 2.73 6.41 19.54
C ARG A 322 2.66 6.59 21.05
N ALA A 323 1.78 7.48 21.50
CA ALA A 323 1.66 7.85 22.92
C ALA A 323 0.79 6.90 23.74
N HIS A 324 0.04 5.97 23.12
CA HIS A 324 -0.82 5.02 23.81
C HIS A 324 -0.09 3.73 24.18
N THR A 325 -0.63 3.01 25.15
CA THR A 325 -0.20 1.66 25.54
C THR A 325 -1.11 0.59 24.92
N PRO A 326 -0.69 -0.69 24.91
CA PRO A 326 -1.54 -1.80 24.50
C PRO A 326 -2.88 -1.86 25.29
N GLU A 327 -2.83 -1.61 26.59
CA GLU A 327 -4.01 -1.60 27.48
C GLU A 327 -4.99 -0.49 27.09
N GLN A 328 -4.48 0.70 26.76
CA GLN A 328 -5.32 1.79 26.27
C GLN A 328 -5.99 1.46 24.91
N ALA A 329 -5.34 0.66 24.06
CA ALA A 329 -5.97 0.18 22.83
C ALA A 329 -7.10 -0.82 23.13
N GLU A 330 -6.91 -1.74 24.07
CA GLU A 330 -7.94 -2.66 24.54
C GLU A 330 -9.12 -1.89 25.16
N GLU A 331 -8.85 -0.92 26.05
CA GLU A 331 -9.87 -0.07 26.65
C GLU A 331 -10.64 0.76 25.62
N ALA A 332 -9.97 1.35 24.62
CA ALA A 332 -10.63 2.11 23.56
C ALA A 332 -11.57 1.22 22.75
N PHE A 333 -11.16 -0.01 22.47
CA PHE A 333 -11.99 -1.00 21.79
C PHE A 333 -13.23 -1.37 22.62
N MET A 334 -13.05 -1.62 23.92
CA MET A 334 -14.18 -1.94 24.82
C MET A 334 -15.15 -0.76 24.96
N ARG A 335 -14.65 0.47 25.10
CA ARG A 335 -15.49 1.69 25.09
C ARG A 335 -16.31 1.82 23.81
N ALA A 336 -15.74 1.47 22.66
CA ALA A 336 -16.47 1.47 21.40
C ALA A 336 -17.59 0.42 21.39
N ARG A 337 -17.34 -0.77 21.92
CA ARG A 337 -18.39 -1.80 22.11
C ARG A 337 -19.51 -1.31 23.04
N GLU A 338 -19.15 -0.70 24.16
CA GLU A 338 -20.12 -0.12 25.14
C GLU A 338 -20.94 1.02 24.50
N ALA A 339 -20.37 1.80 23.59
CA ALA A 339 -21.07 2.82 22.81
C ALA A 339 -21.99 2.20 21.72
N GLY A 340 -22.00 0.87 21.55
CA GLY A 340 -22.87 0.16 20.61
C GLY A 340 -22.31 -0.02 19.20
N PHE A 341 -20.99 0.10 19.00
CA PHE A 341 -20.38 -0.22 17.71
C PHE A 341 -20.16 -1.73 17.57
N ASP A 342 -20.69 -2.30 16.49
CA ASP A 342 -20.58 -3.70 16.09
C ASP A 342 -19.85 -3.89 14.76
N ASN A 343 -19.24 -2.83 14.24
CA ASN A 343 -18.39 -2.82 13.04
C ASN A 343 -17.11 -2.04 13.34
N ILE A 344 -16.16 -2.69 14.00
CA ILE A 344 -14.89 -2.08 14.41
C ILE A 344 -13.76 -2.72 13.59
N ASN A 345 -13.01 -1.88 12.88
CA ASN A 345 -11.78 -2.25 12.22
C ASN A 345 -10.58 -2.02 13.14
N MET A 346 -9.58 -2.87 13.07
CA MET A 346 -8.27 -2.64 13.70
C MET A 346 -7.17 -2.63 12.63
N ASP A 347 -6.28 -1.62 12.67
CA ASP A 347 -5.11 -1.60 11.79
C ASP A 347 -3.88 -2.10 12.53
N LEU A 348 -3.14 -2.98 11.85
CA LEU A 348 -1.82 -3.46 12.27
C LEU A 348 -0.77 -3.13 11.21
N ILE A 349 0.49 -3.04 11.64
CA ILE A 349 1.63 -2.90 10.74
C ILE A 349 2.61 -4.03 11.03
N VAL A 350 2.95 -4.80 9.99
CA VAL A 350 4.04 -5.80 10.03
C VAL A 350 5.34 -5.20 9.49
N GLY A 351 6.47 -5.73 9.92
CA GLY A 351 7.79 -5.23 9.55
C GLY A 351 8.20 -3.96 10.30
N LEU A 352 7.59 -3.65 11.43
CA LEU A 352 7.99 -2.54 12.29
C LEU A 352 9.43 -2.72 12.81
N PRO A 353 10.16 -1.60 13.08
CA PRO A 353 11.49 -1.69 13.64
C PRO A 353 11.51 -2.46 14.97
N GLY A 354 12.40 -3.42 15.10
CA GLY A 354 12.58 -4.21 16.32
C GLY A 354 11.56 -5.31 16.54
N GLU A 355 10.55 -5.50 15.67
CA GLU A 355 9.57 -6.57 15.80
C GLU A 355 9.95 -7.84 15.05
N ASP A 356 9.87 -8.97 15.75
CA ASP A 356 9.97 -10.33 15.23
C ASP A 356 8.59 -11.01 15.11
N ALA A 357 8.58 -12.25 14.62
CA ALA A 357 7.37 -13.03 14.44
C ALA A 357 6.64 -13.34 15.77
N GLU A 358 7.39 -13.59 16.87
CA GLU A 358 6.81 -13.85 18.19
C GLU A 358 6.12 -12.60 18.78
N MET A 359 6.64 -11.42 18.52
CA MET A 359 6.03 -10.16 18.92
C MET A 359 4.72 -9.92 18.15
N VAL A 360 4.71 -10.19 16.84
CA VAL A 360 3.49 -10.13 16.02
C VAL A 360 2.47 -11.16 16.49
N LYS A 361 2.88 -12.39 16.81
CA LYS A 361 2.00 -13.43 17.35
C LYS A 361 1.32 -12.97 18.65
N ARG A 362 2.06 -12.40 19.60
CA ARG A 362 1.49 -11.83 20.83
C ARG A 362 0.48 -10.71 20.54
N THR A 363 0.75 -9.87 19.56
CA THR A 363 -0.19 -8.84 19.10
C THR A 363 -1.48 -9.48 18.58
N LEU A 364 -1.37 -10.49 17.72
CA LEU A 364 -2.51 -11.19 17.14
C LEU A 364 -3.36 -11.94 18.20
N GLU A 365 -2.74 -12.52 19.23
CA GLU A 365 -3.45 -13.16 20.34
C GLU A 365 -4.33 -12.15 21.12
N LYS A 366 -3.84 -10.91 21.32
CA LYS A 366 -4.65 -9.84 21.93
C LYS A 366 -5.78 -9.40 21.01
N VAL A 367 -5.51 -9.21 19.71
CA VAL A 367 -6.52 -8.87 18.70
C VAL A 367 -7.60 -9.95 18.60
N LYS A 368 -7.24 -11.23 18.64
CA LYS A 368 -8.20 -12.35 18.63
C LYS A 368 -9.16 -12.30 19.83
N LYS A 369 -8.68 -11.91 21.01
CA LYS A 369 -9.55 -11.76 22.21
C LYS A 369 -10.55 -10.61 22.06
N LEU A 370 -10.18 -9.53 21.37
CA LEU A 370 -11.05 -8.39 21.09
C LEU A 370 -12.09 -8.71 20.01
N ALA A 371 -11.77 -9.63 19.12
CA ALA A 371 -12.63 -10.13 18.04
C ALA A 371 -13.25 -9.01 17.16
N PRO A 372 -12.43 -8.19 16.49
CA PRO A 372 -12.93 -7.14 15.60
C PRO A 372 -13.69 -7.72 14.39
N GLU A 373 -14.55 -6.93 13.78
CA GLU A 373 -15.26 -7.31 12.54
C GLU A 373 -14.39 -7.18 11.31
N SER A 374 -13.36 -6.35 11.38
CA SER A 374 -12.38 -6.23 10.29
C SER A 374 -10.98 -5.95 10.82
N LEU A 375 -10.00 -6.35 10.03
CA LEU A 375 -8.58 -6.18 10.32
C LEU A 375 -7.89 -5.69 9.06
N THR A 376 -7.21 -4.55 9.14
CA THR A 376 -6.36 -4.06 8.05
C THR A 376 -4.92 -4.26 8.44
N VAL A 377 -4.16 -4.95 7.60
CA VAL A 377 -2.74 -5.20 7.85
C VAL A 377 -1.89 -4.53 6.80
N HIS A 378 -1.07 -3.62 7.26
CA HIS A 378 -0.12 -2.89 6.45
C HIS A 378 1.26 -3.53 6.57
N THR A 379 1.94 -3.67 5.43
CA THR A 379 3.39 -3.90 5.45
C THR A 379 4.11 -2.55 5.48
N LEU A 380 5.06 -2.40 6.38
CA LEU A 380 5.80 -1.16 6.51
C LEU A 380 6.44 -0.73 5.19
N ALA A 381 6.04 0.43 4.69
CA ALA A 381 6.61 1.07 3.51
C ALA A 381 7.38 2.33 3.92
N ILE A 382 8.67 2.38 3.58
CA ILE A 382 9.52 3.52 3.93
C ILE A 382 9.37 4.61 2.86
N LYS A 383 8.50 5.56 3.13
CA LYS A 383 8.20 6.66 2.21
C LYS A 383 9.13 7.85 2.42
N ARG A 384 9.32 8.64 1.35
CA ARG A 384 10.22 9.79 1.35
C ARG A 384 9.88 10.84 2.43
N ALA A 385 8.59 11.06 2.68
CA ALA A 385 8.10 12.04 3.63
C ALA A 385 8.06 11.55 5.09
N ALA A 386 8.36 10.27 5.36
CA ALA A 386 8.39 9.73 6.71
C ALA A 386 9.72 10.07 7.41
N HIS A 387 9.65 10.39 8.70
CA HIS A 387 10.86 10.61 9.54
C HIS A 387 11.76 9.36 9.58
N LEU A 388 11.17 8.18 9.55
CA LEU A 388 11.88 6.90 9.48
C LEU A 388 12.90 6.84 8.35
N LYS A 389 12.62 7.48 7.20
CA LYS A 389 13.55 7.53 6.06
C LYS A 389 14.84 8.29 6.37
N GLN A 390 14.75 9.29 7.21
CA GLN A 390 15.91 10.11 7.59
C GLN A 390 16.79 9.45 8.66
N GLU A 391 16.22 8.50 9.40
CA GLU A 391 16.83 7.88 10.57
C GLU A 391 17.00 6.36 10.44
N MET A 392 16.96 5.81 9.22
CA MET A 392 16.97 4.36 8.97
C MET A 392 18.13 3.63 9.65
N ASP A 393 19.29 4.26 9.71
CA ASP A 393 20.50 3.69 10.28
C ASP A 393 20.41 3.47 11.81
N LYS A 394 19.42 4.09 12.46
CA LYS A 394 19.18 3.95 13.91
C LYS A 394 18.32 2.73 14.25
N TYR A 395 17.68 2.09 13.26
CA TYR A 395 16.68 1.05 13.49
C TYR A 395 17.08 -0.29 12.87
N SER A 396 16.80 -1.38 13.60
CA SER A 396 16.95 -2.73 13.10
C SER A 396 15.63 -3.23 12.51
N PHE A 397 15.69 -3.87 11.34
CA PHE A 397 14.55 -4.48 10.64
C PHE A 397 14.79 -5.98 10.46
N ALA A 398 15.03 -6.68 11.57
CA ALA A 398 15.44 -8.08 11.57
C ALA A 398 14.29 -9.10 11.34
N GLY A 399 13.02 -8.67 11.47
CA GLY A 399 11.86 -9.55 11.34
C GLY A 399 11.65 -10.06 9.91
N ASP A 400 11.29 -11.34 9.78
CA ASP A 400 10.81 -11.91 8.53
C ASP A 400 9.34 -11.51 8.28
N VAL A 401 9.14 -10.64 7.32
CA VAL A 401 7.81 -10.10 6.99
C VAL A 401 6.90 -11.16 6.36
N ASP A 402 7.45 -12.15 5.66
CA ASP A 402 6.66 -13.24 5.08
C ASP A 402 6.07 -14.12 6.16
N GLU A 403 6.87 -14.48 7.16
CA GLU A 403 6.40 -15.20 8.35
C GLU A 403 5.35 -14.38 9.12
N GLN A 404 5.58 -13.07 9.32
CA GLN A 404 4.61 -12.21 9.99
C GLN A 404 3.27 -12.13 9.24
N LEU A 405 3.28 -12.02 7.91
CA LEU A 405 2.06 -12.01 7.09
C LEU A 405 1.35 -13.38 7.10
N SER A 406 2.10 -14.46 7.16
CA SER A 406 1.52 -15.81 7.32
C SER A 406 0.77 -15.94 8.65
N LEU A 407 1.34 -15.48 9.75
CA LEU A 407 0.68 -15.44 11.06
C LEU A 407 -0.60 -14.59 11.03
N VAL A 408 -0.56 -13.44 10.35
CA VAL A 408 -1.74 -12.60 10.16
C VAL A 408 -2.84 -13.32 9.40
N GLY A 409 -2.51 -14.01 8.30
CA GLY A 409 -3.47 -14.78 7.51
C GLY A 409 -4.16 -15.84 8.35
N GLN A 410 -3.40 -16.59 9.15
CA GLN A 410 -3.92 -17.60 10.08
C GLN A 410 -4.85 -16.99 11.14
N ALA A 411 -4.44 -15.88 11.77
CA ALA A 411 -5.26 -15.20 12.75
C ALA A 411 -6.56 -14.64 12.17
N ALA A 412 -6.52 -14.13 10.93
CA ALA A 412 -7.72 -13.67 10.23
C ALA A 412 -8.69 -14.83 9.96
N GLU A 413 -8.18 -16.00 9.54
CA GLU A 413 -8.98 -17.21 9.33
C GLU A 413 -9.61 -17.69 10.64
N GLU A 414 -8.86 -17.74 11.75
CA GLU A 414 -9.36 -18.09 13.08
C GLU A 414 -10.46 -17.13 13.59
N LEU A 415 -10.41 -15.86 13.18
CA LEU A 415 -11.44 -14.85 13.47
C LEU A 415 -12.65 -14.93 12.50
N GLY A 416 -12.62 -15.82 11.50
CA GLY A 416 -13.65 -15.89 10.45
C GLY A 416 -13.64 -14.68 9.52
N LEU A 417 -12.50 -14.01 9.38
CA LEU A 417 -12.33 -12.87 8.49
C LEU A 417 -11.76 -13.34 7.15
N ALA A 418 -12.39 -12.91 6.06
CA ALA A 418 -11.91 -13.16 4.71
C ALA A 418 -11.33 -11.88 4.08
N PRO A 419 -10.30 -11.98 3.23
CA PRO A 419 -9.76 -10.83 2.55
C PRO A 419 -10.82 -10.21 1.63
N TYR A 420 -10.87 -8.87 1.57
CA TYR A 420 -11.86 -8.15 0.78
C TYR A 420 -11.30 -7.01 -0.06
N TYR A 421 -10.06 -6.59 0.20
CA TYR A 421 -9.25 -5.77 -0.70
C TYR A 421 -7.77 -6.02 -0.47
N LEU A 422 -6.97 -5.72 -1.49
CA LEU A 422 -5.53 -5.87 -1.44
C LEU A 422 -4.86 -4.82 -2.33
N TYR A 423 -3.85 -4.16 -1.80
CA TYR A 423 -3.02 -3.28 -2.60
C TYR A 423 -1.56 -3.35 -2.20
N ARG A 424 -0.69 -2.93 -3.10
CA ARG A 424 0.75 -2.88 -2.89
C ARG A 424 1.25 -1.44 -2.98
N GLN A 425 2.34 -1.15 -2.33
CA GLN A 425 3.00 0.14 -2.42
C GLN A 425 4.40 -0.02 -3.00
N LYS A 426 4.90 1.01 -3.67
CA LYS A 426 6.30 1.06 -4.08
C LYS A 426 7.18 1.17 -2.82
N ASN A 427 8.35 0.50 -2.85
CA ASN A 427 9.34 0.51 -1.75
C ASN A 427 8.89 -0.21 -0.47
N MET A 428 8.01 -1.18 -0.56
CA MET A 428 7.72 -2.10 0.55
C MET A 428 8.86 -3.11 0.70
N LYS A 429 9.19 -3.47 1.93
CA LYS A 429 10.17 -4.51 2.22
C LYS A 429 9.63 -5.86 1.67
N GLY A 430 10.43 -6.57 0.88
CA GLY A 430 10.07 -7.89 0.35
C GLY A 430 9.02 -7.89 -0.78
N ASN A 431 8.60 -6.73 -1.28
CA ASN A 431 7.60 -6.62 -2.34
C ASN A 431 6.22 -7.19 -1.95
N PHE A 432 5.87 -7.10 -0.65
CA PHE A 432 4.62 -7.59 -0.08
C PHE A 432 3.44 -6.66 -0.33
N GLU A 433 2.32 -6.91 0.32
CA GLU A 433 1.06 -6.21 0.17
C GLU A 433 0.48 -5.70 1.49
N ASN A 434 -0.54 -4.87 1.38
CA ASN A 434 -1.49 -4.51 2.43
C ASN A 434 -2.80 -5.22 2.15
N VAL A 435 -3.42 -5.81 3.16
CA VAL A 435 -4.64 -6.60 3.02
C VAL A 435 -5.68 -6.15 4.04
N GLY A 436 -6.90 -5.92 3.59
CA GLY A 436 -8.07 -5.78 4.44
C GLY A 436 -8.82 -7.10 4.54
N TYR A 437 -9.07 -7.53 5.77
CA TYR A 437 -9.87 -8.71 6.11
C TYR A 437 -11.14 -8.26 6.81
N ALA A 438 -12.28 -8.89 6.53
CA ALA A 438 -13.53 -8.58 7.18
C ALA A 438 -14.47 -9.79 7.22
N LYS A 439 -15.42 -9.80 8.18
CA LYS A 439 -16.61 -10.67 8.10
C LYS A 439 -17.37 -10.41 6.81
N VAL A 440 -18.21 -11.33 6.39
CA VAL A 440 -18.86 -11.30 5.06
C VAL A 440 -19.63 -10.00 4.82
N ASP A 441 -20.34 -9.50 5.81
CA ASP A 441 -21.23 -8.34 5.77
C ASP A 441 -20.61 -7.05 6.36
N LYS A 442 -19.32 -7.08 6.72
CA LYS A 442 -18.61 -5.97 7.38
C LYS A 442 -17.42 -5.44 6.56
N ALA A 443 -17.37 -5.76 5.28
CA ALA A 443 -16.36 -5.22 4.37
C ALA A 443 -16.57 -3.71 4.16
N GLY A 444 -15.49 -2.94 4.15
CA GLY A 444 -15.56 -1.50 3.90
C GLY A 444 -15.85 -1.20 2.44
N ILE A 445 -17.04 -0.68 2.13
CA ILE A 445 -17.50 -0.35 0.77
C ILE A 445 -16.60 0.72 0.17
N TYR A 446 -16.34 1.81 0.90
CA TYR A 446 -15.48 2.89 0.45
C TYR A 446 -14.09 2.38 0.05
N ASN A 447 -13.50 1.49 0.87
CA ASN A 447 -12.17 0.94 0.59
C ASN A 447 -12.13 0.15 -0.73
N ILE A 448 -13.18 -0.62 -1.03
CA ILE A 448 -13.29 -1.37 -2.28
C ILE A 448 -13.40 -0.41 -3.47
N LEU A 449 -14.30 0.55 -3.40
CA LEU A 449 -14.59 1.46 -4.51
C LEU A 449 -13.36 2.32 -4.88
N ILE A 450 -12.63 2.83 -3.89
CA ILE A 450 -11.41 3.61 -4.13
C ILE A 450 -10.26 2.74 -4.68
N MET A 451 -10.16 1.47 -4.24
CA MET A 451 -9.13 0.54 -4.75
C MET A 451 -9.39 0.14 -6.20
N GLU A 452 -10.65 -0.05 -6.59
CA GLU A 452 -11.04 -0.44 -7.94
C GLU A 452 -11.28 0.75 -8.88
N GLU A 453 -11.09 1.99 -8.41
CA GLU A 453 -11.32 3.23 -9.19
C GLU A 453 -12.74 3.31 -9.78
N LYS A 454 -13.74 2.86 -9.02
CA LYS A 454 -15.14 2.83 -9.43
C LYS A 454 -15.92 4.08 -9.02
N GLN A 455 -15.30 4.95 -8.25
CA GLN A 455 -15.85 6.26 -7.84
C GLN A 455 -14.74 7.30 -7.64
#